data_34524d6f14cdcacd9106a48187687124
#
_entry.id   34524d6f14cdcacd9106a48187687124
#
_cell.length_a   1.000
_cell.length_b   1.000
_cell.length_c   1.000
_cell.angle_alpha   90.00
_cell.angle_beta   90.00
_cell.angle_gamma   90.00
#
_symmetry.space_group_name_H-M   'P 1'
#
loop_
_entity.id
_entity.type
_entity.pdbx_description
1 polymer ?
#
loop_
_entity_poly.entity_id
_entity_poly.type
_entity_poly.pdbx_seq_one_letter_code
_entity_poly.pdbx_strand_id
1 'polypeptide(L)'
;GAVSIGRRLMDPLAELVNLDPKSIGVGQYQHDVDQIALKRSLDDTVVSAVNGVGVELNTASKQLLSYVSGLNAATAAAIVARRNEKGPFTFRAELRDVPRLGPKSFEQAAGFLRIRDSQHPLDASAVHPERYALVEKMASDAGATVADLMRDEIGRAHV
;
A
#
# COMPACT_ATOMS: atom_id res chain seq x y z
N GLY A 1 12.77 2.78 19.66
CA GLY A 1 12.52 3.98 20.45
C GLY A 1 11.06 4.42 20.43
N ALA A 2 10.74 5.49 21.16
CA ALA A 2 9.35 5.98 21.27
C ALA A 2 8.73 6.38 19.92
N VAL A 3 9.53 6.90 18.99
CA VAL A 3 9.10 7.26 17.64
C VAL A 3 8.66 6.01 16.85
N SER A 4 9.43 4.93 16.95
CA SER A 4 9.10 3.65 16.28
C SER A 4 7.81 3.05 16.84
N ILE A 5 7.59 3.11 18.15
CA ILE A 5 6.34 2.66 18.78
C ILE A 5 5.16 3.50 18.29
N GLY A 6 5.30 4.81 18.20
CA GLY A 6 4.27 5.69 17.67
C GLY A 6 3.92 5.36 16.21
N ARG A 7 4.93 5.10 15.38
CA ARG A 7 4.72 4.68 13.98
C ARG A 7 4.02 3.34 13.85
N ARG A 8 4.29 2.39 14.75
CA ARG A 8 3.59 1.09 14.77
C ARG A 8 2.09 1.23 15.00
N LEU A 9 1.67 2.22 15.77
CA LEU A 9 0.26 2.52 15.98
C LEU A 9 -0.38 3.20 14.78
N MET A 10 0.37 4.04 14.08
CA MET A 10 -0.11 4.81 12.93
C MET A 10 -0.05 4.02 11.62
N ASP A 11 1.04 3.30 11.38
CA ASP A 11 1.26 2.50 10.18
C ASP A 11 2.12 1.26 10.50
N PRO A 12 1.50 0.15 10.93
CA PRO A 12 2.24 -1.07 11.29
C PRO A 12 3.08 -1.66 10.17
N LEU A 13 2.62 -1.55 8.91
CA LEU A 13 3.37 -2.08 7.76
C LEU A 13 4.64 -1.28 7.48
N ALA A 14 4.59 0.03 7.63
CA ALA A 14 5.74 0.89 7.44
C ALA A 14 6.86 0.59 8.46
N GLU A 15 6.49 0.33 9.71
CA GLU A 15 7.46 -0.05 10.74
C GLU A 15 8.01 -1.47 10.56
N LEU A 16 7.21 -2.39 10.07
CA LEU A 16 7.64 -3.78 9.85
C LEU A 16 8.85 -3.86 8.92
N VAL A 17 8.90 -3.06 7.85
CA VAL A 17 10.05 -3.05 6.91
C VAL A 17 11.32 -2.43 7.50
N ASN A 18 11.19 -1.66 8.57
CA ASN A 18 12.32 -1.02 9.25
C ASN A 18 12.91 -1.87 10.39
N LEU A 19 12.30 -3.02 10.69
CA LEU A 19 12.81 -3.92 11.71
C LEU A 19 14.03 -4.71 11.20
N ASP A 20 15.10 -4.69 11.98
CA ASP A 20 16.20 -5.62 11.75
C ASP A 20 15.71 -7.03 12.18
N PRO A 21 15.86 -8.07 11.33
CA PRO A 21 15.51 -9.44 11.70
C PRO A 21 16.10 -9.89 13.03
N LYS A 22 17.29 -9.42 13.37
CA LYS A 22 17.95 -9.74 14.64
C LYS A 22 17.23 -9.20 15.86
N SER A 23 16.42 -8.15 15.70
CA SER A 23 15.69 -7.52 16.81
C SER A 23 14.32 -8.12 17.06
N ILE A 24 13.90 -9.14 16.32
CA ILE A 24 12.57 -9.78 16.43
C ILE A 24 12.49 -10.78 17.61
N GLY A 25 13.46 -10.81 18.45
CA GLY A 25 13.35 -11.55 19.70
C GLY A 25 13.40 -13.07 19.57
N VAL A 26 14.22 -13.59 18.66
CA VAL A 26 14.51 -15.03 18.59
C VAL A 26 15.43 -15.45 19.76
N GLY A 27 15.83 -14.49 20.58
CA GLY A 27 16.49 -14.67 21.84
C GLY A 27 17.81 -15.43 21.77
N GLN A 28 18.01 -16.31 22.73
CA GLN A 28 19.22 -17.12 22.87
C GLN A 28 19.46 -18.09 21.70
N TYR A 29 18.49 -18.31 20.85
CA TYR A 29 18.57 -19.22 19.70
C TYR A 29 19.00 -18.52 18.39
N GLN A 30 19.40 -17.26 18.42
CA GLN A 30 19.85 -16.53 17.24
C GLN A 30 21.05 -17.17 16.53
N HIS A 31 21.88 -17.89 17.25
CA HIS A 31 23.03 -18.61 16.68
C HIS A 31 22.64 -19.79 15.80
N ASP A 32 21.46 -20.37 16.05
CA ASP A 32 20.97 -21.57 15.35
C ASP A 32 20.05 -21.17 14.19
N VAL A 33 19.71 -19.86 14.04
CA VAL A 33 18.84 -19.36 12.98
C VAL A 33 19.69 -18.76 11.86
N ASP A 34 19.45 -19.24 10.65
CA ASP A 34 20.02 -18.62 9.45
C ASP A 34 19.43 -17.22 9.27
N GLN A 35 20.25 -16.20 9.45
CA GLN A 35 19.84 -14.79 9.34
C GLN A 35 19.37 -14.42 7.93
N ILE A 36 19.94 -15.05 6.90
CA ILE A 36 19.52 -14.84 5.52
C ILE A 36 18.12 -15.43 5.29
N ALA A 37 17.88 -16.64 5.79
CA ALA A 37 16.56 -17.28 5.69
C ALA A 37 15.50 -16.51 6.49
N LEU A 38 15.84 -16.00 7.68
CA LEU A 38 14.95 -15.19 8.49
C LEU A 38 14.59 -13.90 7.78
N LYS A 39 15.56 -13.22 7.18
CA LYS A 39 15.32 -12.00 6.39
C LYS A 39 14.39 -12.26 5.20
N ARG A 40 14.61 -13.35 4.46
CA ARG A 40 13.74 -13.75 3.35
C ARG A 40 12.31 -14.03 3.82
N SER A 41 12.14 -14.73 4.93
CA SER A 41 10.81 -14.97 5.51
C SER A 41 10.10 -13.68 5.88
N LEU A 42 10.81 -12.68 6.42
CA LEU A 42 10.26 -11.37 6.70
C LEU A 42 9.89 -10.62 5.42
N ASP A 43 10.77 -10.62 4.43
CA ASP A 43 10.49 -9.96 3.15
C ASP A 43 9.26 -10.58 2.48
N ASP A 44 9.13 -11.91 2.46
CA ASP A 44 7.97 -12.62 1.93
C ASP A 44 6.69 -12.28 2.70
N THR A 45 6.77 -12.17 4.02
CA THR A 45 5.64 -11.77 4.88
C THR A 45 5.22 -10.34 4.57
N VAL A 46 6.16 -9.41 4.41
CA VAL A 46 5.87 -8.02 4.06
C VAL A 46 5.22 -7.94 2.67
N VAL A 47 5.77 -8.63 1.68
CA VAL A 47 5.18 -8.69 0.33
C VAL A 47 3.75 -9.20 0.37
N SER A 48 3.50 -10.28 1.09
CA SER A 48 2.16 -10.85 1.24
C SER A 48 1.19 -9.89 1.92
N ALA A 49 1.62 -9.23 3.00
CA ALA A 49 0.81 -8.27 3.73
C ALA A 49 0.50 -7.03 2.88
N VAL A 50 1.50 -6.48 2.19
CA VAL A 50 1.35 -5.32 1.30
C VAL A 50 0.34 -5.60 0.19
N ASN A 51 0.46 -6.75 -0.46
CA ASN A 51 -0.42 -7.12 -1.56
C ASN A 51 -1.84 -7.50 -1.08
N GLY A 52 -1.99 -7.95 0.18
CA GLY A 52 -3.28 -8.28 0.76
C GLY A 52 -4.05 -7.07 1.31
N VAL A 53 -3.35 -6.19 2.05
CA VAL A 53 -3.96 -5.04 2.74
C VAL A 53 -3.95 -3.77 1.89
N GLY A 54 -2.92 -3.62 1.05
CA GLY A 54 -2.66 -2.38 0.30
C GLY A 54 -1.83 -1.38 1.11
N VAL A 55 -1.37 -0.36 0.43
CA VAL A 55 -0.44 0.65 0.96
C VAL A 55 -0.99 2.05 0.71
N GLU A 56 -0.94 2.91 1.72
CA GLU A 56 -1.28 4.33 1.58
C GLU A 56 -0.19 5.06 0.79
N LEU A 57 -0.54 5.56 -0.40
CA LEU A 57 0.41 6.17 -1.34
C LEU A 57 1.09 7.42 -0.78
N ASN A 58 0.37 8.21 0.02
CA ASN A 58 0.86 9.51 0.50
C ASN A 58 1.75 9.42 1.74
N THR A 59 1.73 8.32 2.47
CA THR A 59 2.48 8.17 3.72
C THR A 59 3.54 7.08 3.68
N ALA A 60 3.44 6.14 2.74
CA ALA A 60 4.35 5.01 2.66
C ALA A 60 5.81 5.45 2.39
N SER A 61 6.74 4.76 3.03
CA SER A 61 8.16 4.93 2.79
C SER A 61 8.56 4.35 1.42
N LYS A 62 9.71 4.77 0.93
CA LYS A 62 10.30 4.20 -0.29
C LYS A 62 10.49 2.68 -0.18
N GLN A 63 10.93 2.21 0.99
CA GLN A 63 11.12 0.80 1.26
C GLN A 63 9.79 0.02 1.18
N LEU A 64 8.74 0.53 1.80
CA LEU A 64 7.43 -0.10 1.76
C LEU A 64 6.86 -0.13 0.34
N LEU A 65 6.98 0.96 -0.40
CA LEU A 65 6.53 1.02 -1.80
C LEU A 65 7.26 0.02 -2.70
N SER A 66 8.53 -0.26 -2.43
CA SER A 66 9.31 -1.22 -3.22
C SER A 66 8.79 -2.67 -3.12
N TYR A 67 8.01 -3.00 -2.09
CA TYR A 67 7.37 -4.31 -1.94
C TYR A 67 6.06 -4.45 -2.71
N VAL A 68 5.51 -3.36 -3.23
CA VAL A 68 4.26 -3.40 -4.00
C VAL A 68 4.50 -4.08 -5.35
N SER A 69 3.60 -4.98 -5.75
CA SER A 69 3.66 -5.64 -7.06
C SER A 69 3.69 -4.60 -8.19
N GLY A 70 4.62 -4.76 -9.11
CA GLY A 70 4.81 -3.82 -10.22
C GLY A 70 5.74 -2.65 -9.91
N LEU A 71 6.14 -2.45 -8.66
CA LEU A 71 7.11 -1.44 -8.26
C LEU A 71 8.47 -2.06 -7.95
N ASN A 72 9.50 -1.25 -8.11
CA ASN A 72 10.88 -1.57 -7.70
C ASN A 72 11.48 -0.38 -6.96
N ALA A 73 12.75 -0.48 -6.54
CA ALA A 73 13.41 0.60 -5.82
C ALA A 73 13.44 1.94 -6.61
N ALA A 74 13.62 1.88 -7.92
CA ALA A 74 13.68 3.07 -8.77
C ALA A 74 12.31 3.74 -8.91
N THR A 75 11.24 2.96 -9.15
CA THR A 75 9.87 3.49 -9.24
C THR A 75 9.36 3.99 -7.89
N ALA A 76 9.67 3.28 -6.80
CA ALA A 76 9.35 3.73 -5.45
C ALA A 76 10.01 5.08 -5.13
N ALA A 77 11.29 5.24 -5.48
CA ALA A 77 12.00 6.51 -5.32
C ALA A 77 11.37 7.64 -6.16
N ALA A 78 10.96 7.35 -7.39
CA ALA A 78 10.29 8.31 -8.26
C ALA A 78 8.93 8.76 -7.70
N ILE A 79 8.15 7.86 -7.11
CA ILE A 79 6.88 8.17 -6.43
C ILE A 79 7.12 9.12 -5.25
N VAL A 80 8.10 8.81 -4.40
CA VAL A 80 8.42 9.64 -3.24
C VAL A 80 8.93 11.02 -3.67
N ALA A 81 9.79 11.08 -4.70
CA ALA A 81 10.30 12.33 -5.24
C ALA A 81 9.15 13.21 -5.78
N ARG A 82 8.23 12.64 -6.55
CA ARG A 82 7.06 13.36 -7.07
C ARG A 82 6.18 13.88 -5.93
N ARG A 83 5.95 13.05 -4.90
CA ARG A 83 5.17 13.42 -3.73
C ARG A 83 5.80 14.61 -2.98
N ASN A 84 7.12 14.61 -2.85
CA ASN A 84 7.86 15.70 -2.19
C ASN A 84 7.89 16.99 -3.02
N GLU A 85 7.91 16.86 -4.35
CA GLU A 85 7.99 18.00 -5.26
C GLU A 85 6.62 18.66 -5.48
N LYS A 86 5.58 17.87 -5.74
CA LYS A 86 4.24 18.35 -6.13
C LYS A 86 3.18 18.23 -5.03
N GLY A 87 3.55 17.70 -3.86
CA GLY A 87 2.63 17.44 -2.77
C GLY A 87 1.91 16.08 -2.86
N PRO A 88 1.00 15.79 -1.93
CA PRO A 88 0.28 14.53 -1.88
C PRO A 88 -0.49 14.24 -3.16
N PHE A 89 -0.61 12.96 -3.48
CA PHE A 89 -1.49 12.52 -4.56
C PHE A 89 -2.96 12.71 -4.16
N THR A 90 -3.75 13.28 -5.05
CA THR A 90 -5.19 13.45 -4.87
C THR A 90 -5.99 12.37 -5.58
N PHE A 91 -5.45 11.82 -6.66
CA PHE A 91 -6.04 10.74 -7.43
C PHE A 91 -5.02 9.64 -7.72
N ARG A 92 -5.46 8.40 -7.74
CA ARG A 92 -4.63 7.28 -8.16
C ARG A 92 -4.13 7.41 -9.61
N ALA A 93 -4.93 8.01 -10.47
CA ALA A 93 -4.57 8.28 -11.87
C ALA A 93 -3.32 9.16 -12.04
N GLU A 94 -2.99 10.01 -11.06
CA GLU A 94 -1.78 10.84 -11.07
C GLU A 94 -0.47 10.02 -11.07
N LEU A 95 -0.53 8.75 -10.69
CA LEU A 95 0.61 7.85 -10.80
C LEU A 95 1.13 7.69 -12.23
N ARG A 96 0.30 7.92 -13.23
CA ARG A 96 0.70 7.89 -14.64
C ARG A 96 1.69 8.99 -14.99
N ASP A 97 1.72 10.07 -14.23
CA ASP A 97 2.63 11.20 -14.42
C ASP A 97 3.99 10.99 -13.75
N VAL A 98 4.15 9.91 -13.00
CA VAL A 98 5.40 9.59 -12.31
C VAL A 98 6.44 9.10 -13.34
N PRO A 99 7.64 9.73 -13.41
CA PRO A 99 8.71 9.24 -14.26
C PRO A 99 9.06 7.78 -13.91
N ARG A 100 9.44 6.99 -14.91
CA ARG A 100 9.82 5.58 -14.78
C ARG A 100 8.69 4.62 -14.43
N LEU A 101 7.49 5.10 -14.15
CA LEU A 101 6.31 4.27 -13.97
C LEU A 101 5.60 4.10 -15.30
N GLY A 102 5.86 2.99 -15.98
CA GLY A 102 5.22 2.68 -17.26
C GLY A 102 3.77 2.21 -17.09
N PRO A 103 2.99 2.13 -18.19
CA PRO A 103 1.61 1.66 -18.15
C PRO A 103 1.45 0.28 -17.49
N LYS A 104 2.37 -0.62 -17.76
CA LYS A 104 2.37 -1.99 -17.24
C LYS A 104 2.61 -2.02 -15.72
N SER A 105 3.55 -1.23 -15.24
CA SER A 105 3.81 -1.08 -13.80
C SER A 105 2.63 -0.43 -13.09
N PHE A 106 2.00 0.57 -13.70
CA PHE A 106 0.78 1.19 -13.19
C PHE A 106 -0.36 0.17 -13.07
N GLU A 107 -0.61 -0.63 -14.11
CA GLU A 107 -1.64 -1.69 -14.07
C GLU A 107 -1.42 -2.66 -12.92
N GLN A 108 -0.19 -3.10 -12.70
CA GLN A 108 0.13 -4.04 -11.63
C GLN A 108 0.01 -3.44 -10.24
N ALA A 109 0.45 -2.20 -10.07
CA ALA A 109 0.55 -1.55 -8.76
C ALA A 109 -0.74 -0.87 -8.31
N ALA A 110 -1.57 -0.39 -9.23
CA ALA A 110 -2.69 0.49 -8.93
C ALA A 110 -3.71 -0.09 -7.93
N GLY A 111 -3.96 -1.40 -7.97
CA GLY A 111 -4.89 -2.06 -7.04
C GLY A 111 -4.36 -2.16 -5.60
N PHE A 112 -3.06 -2.04 -5.41
CA PHE A 112 -2.41 -2.15 -4.10
C PHE A 112 -2.05 -0.79 -3.49
N LEU A 113 -2.08 0.28 -4.27
CA LEU A 113 -1.83 1.64 -3.82
C LEU A 113 -3.16 2.34 -3.55
N ARG A 114 -3.31 2.89 -2.37
CA ARG A 114 -4.56 3.52 -1.90
C ARG A 114 -4.32 4.95 -1.48
N ILE A 115 -5.35 5.78 -1.64
CA ILE A 115 -5.36 7.18 -1.21
C ILE A 115 -6.63 7.38 -0.37
N ARG A 116 -6.48 7.46 0.95
CA ARG A 116 -7.63 7.59 1.88
C ARG A 116 -8.41 8.87 1.67
N ASP A 117 -7.69 9.96 1.41
CA ASP A 117 -8.27 11.30 1.24
C ASP A 117 -8.44 11.68 -0.22
N SER A 118 -8.56 10.69 -1.12
CA SER A 118 -8.81 10.95 -2.53
C SER A 118 -10.19 11.58 -2.76
N GLN A 119 -10.26 12.43 -3.77
CA GLN A 119 -11.55 12.96 -4.24
C GLN A 119 -12.41 11.86 -4.89
N HIS A 120 -11.81 10.78 -5.35
CA HIS A 120 -12.51 9.62 -5.90
C HIS A 120 -12.58 8.50 -4.84
N PRO A 121 -13.79 8.10 -4.38
CA PRO A 121 -13.91 7.12 -3.29
C PRO A 121 -13.22 5.79 -3.56
N LEU A 122 -13.21 5.32 -4.81
CA LEU A 122 -12.59 4.05 -5.19
C LEU A 122 -11.06 4.04 -5.07
N ASP A 123 -10.42 5.20 -5.03
CA ASP A 123 -8.97 5.28 -4.83
C ASP A 123 -8.54 4.86 -3.42
N ALA A 124 -9.47 4.83 -2.46
CA ALA A 124 -9.25 4.28 -1.13
C ALA A 124 -9.53 2.78 -1.03
N SER A 125 -10.00 2.16 -2.11
CA SER A 125 -10.40 0.76 -2.17
C SER A 125 -9.37 -0.12 -2.88
N ALA A 126 -9.61 -1.44 -2.82
CA ALA A 126 -8.86 -2.43 -3.59
C ALA A 126 -9.30 -2.53 -5.07
N VAL A 127 -10.33 -1.81 -5.47
CA VAL A 127 -10.84 -1.83 -6.84
C VAL A 127 -9.81 -1.24 -7.79
N HIS A 128 -9.46 -2.02 -8.82
CA HIS A 128 -8.53 -1.55 -9.84
C HIS A 128 -9.20 -0.45 -10.69
N PRO A 129 -8.45 0.59 -11.12
CA PRO A 129 -9.01 1.69 -11.92
C PRO A 129 -9.77 1.27 -13.18
N GLU A 130 -9.38 0.16 -13.79
CA GLU A 130 -10.09 -0.41 -14.97
C GLU A 130 -11.53 -0.80 -14.68
N ARG A 131 -11.86 -1.07 -13.42
CA ARG A 131 -13.19 -1.48 -12.99
C ARG A 131 -14.04 -0.34 -12.44
N TYR A 132 -13.54 0.87 -12.42
CA TYR A 132 -14.28 2.02 -11.88
C TYR A 132 -15.60 2.24 -12.59
N ALA A 133 -15.59 2.24 -13.92
CA ALA A 133 -16.81 2.39 -14.72
C ALA A 133 -17.87 1.32 -14.41
N LEU A 134 -17.43 0.08 -14.17
CA LEU A 134 -18.33 -1.01 -13.80
C LEU A 134 -18.97 -0.76 -12.43
N VAL A 135 -18.18 -0.36 -11.44
CA VAL A 135 -18.67 -0.08 -10.08
C VAL A 135 -19.59 1.13 -10.08
N GLU A 136 -19.27 2.18 -10.82
CA GLU A 136 -20.11 3.36 -10.98
C GLU A 136 -21.46 3.01 -11.60
N LYS A 137 -21.46 2.15 -12.62
CA LYS A 137 -22.68 1.64 -13.24
C LYS A 137 -23.50 0.82 -12.25
N MET A 138 -22.88 -0.07 -11.49
CA MET A 138 -23.57 -0.85 -10.45
C MET A 138 -24.21 0.05 -9.39
N ALA A 139 -23.51 1.09 -8.96
CA ALA A 139 -24.04 2.09 -8.02
C ALA A 139 -25.27 2.80 -8.60
N SER A 140 -25.15 3.25 -9.84
CA SER A 140 -26.25 3.92 -10.55
C SER A 140 -27.46 3.01 -10.70
N ASP A 141 -27.27 1.76 -11.09
CA ASP A 141 -28.34 0.77 -11.27
C ASP A 141 -29.02 0.45 -9.92
N ALA A 142 -28.30 0.52 -8.82
CA ALA A 142 -28.83 0.33 -7.46
C ALA A 142 -29.46 1.61 -6.88
N GLY A 143 -29.41 2.73 -7.58
CA GLY A 143 -29.90 4.01 -7.08
C GLY A 143 -29.07 4.58 -5.92
N ALA A 144 -27.81 4.18 -5.81
CA ALA A 144 -26.87 4.59 -4.76
C ALA A 144 -25.64 5.29 -5.33
N THR A 145 -24.86 5.92 -4.46
CA THR A 145 -23.55 6.44 -4.84
C THR A 145 -22.45 5.39 -4.59
N VAL A 146 -21.31 5.55 -5.23
CA VAL A 146 -20.13 4.70 -4.97
C VAL A 146 -19.74 4.76 -3.49
N ALA A 147 -19.81 5.94 -2.87
CA ALA A 147 -19.52 6.12 -1.46
C ALA A 147 -20.49 5.34 -0.54
N ASP A 148 -21.76 5.22 -0.94
CA ASP A 148 -22.76 4.44 -0.20
C ASP A 148 -22.45 2.94 -0.27
N LEU A 149 -22.08 2.43 -1.45
CA LEU A 149 -21.66 1.03 -1.61
C LEU A 149 -20.45 0.69 -0.76
N MET A 150 -19.47 1.58 -0.70
CA MET A 150 -18.27 1.37 0.11
C MET A 150 -18.58 1.36 1.61
N ARG A 151 -19.52 2.18 2.08
CA ARG A 151 -19.95 2.18 3.49
C ARG A 151 -20.63 0.89 3.88
N ASP A 152 -21.45 0.33 3.00
CA ASP A 152 -22.15 -0.94 3.23
C ASP A 152 -21.18 -2.11 3.35
N GLU A 153 -20.11 -2.14 2.54
CA GLU A 153 -19.06 -3.15 2.65
C GLU A 153 -18.30 -3.05 3.97
N ILE A 154 -17.95 -1.84 4.41
CA ILE A 154 -17.26 -1.62 5.68
C ILE A 154 -18.17 -2.05 6.86
N GLY A 155 -19.46 -1.74 6.80
CA GLY A 155 -20.44 -2.15 7.81
C GLY A 155 -20.59 -3.66 7.94
N ARG A 156 -20.52 -4.39 6.84
CA ARG A 156 -20.61 -5.86 6.83
C ARG A 156 -19.34 -6.55 7.30
N ALA A 157 -18.18 -5.93 7.16
CA ALA A 157 -16.90 -6.48 7.60
C ALA A 157 -16.71 -6.43 9.12
N HIS A 158 -17.56 -5.69 9.85
CA HIS A 158 -17.49 -5.52 11.31
C HIS A 158 -18.58 -6.27 12.09
N VAL A 159 -19.35 -7.16 11.44
CA VAL A 159 -20.37 -7.98 12.12
C VAL A 159 -19.87 -9.40 12.35
#